data_72775dc21be430358d814af2f52d9abd
#
_entry.id   72775dc21be430358d814af2f52d9abd
#
_cell.length_a   1.000
_cell.length_b   1.000
_cell.length_c   1.000
_cell.angle_alpha   90.00
_cell.angle_beta   90.00
_cell.angle_gamma   90.00
#
_symmetry.space_group_name_H-M   'P 1'
#
loop_
_entity.id
_entity.type
_entity.pdbx_description
1 polymer ?
#
loop_
_entity_poly.entity_id
_entity_poly.type
_entity_poly.pdbx_seq_one_letter_code
_entity_poly.pdbx_strand_id
1 'polypeptide(L)'
;MSTDDEYVPPKVWTWNKASGGRFANINRPIAGPTHEKDLPVGKHPMQLYSLGTPNGQKVTVMLEELLALGHRGAEYDAWLIRINKGEQFGSGFVAVNPNSKIPALVDHSGPKPIRVFESGAILMYLAEKFDAFIPTEPEARAACLSWLFWQMGSAPYLGGGFGHFYAYAPVKIEYAIDRFAMEVKRQLDVLDRHLADSEYLAGTEYTIADMAVWPWYGALAKGLVYEAGKFLGVQDYKHVQRWTDQIAERPAVKRGRMVNRTSGAPASQLHERHDASDFDTKTQDKLPPG
;
A
#
# COMPACT_ATOMS: atom_id res chain seq x y z
N MET A 1 10.11 -21.07 -32.33
CA MET A 1 10.61 -19.68 -32.42
C MET A 1 12.08 -19.74 -32.09
N SER A 2 12.90 -19.48 -33.10
CA SER A 2 14.34 -19.65 -33.06
C SER A 2 15.00 -18.58 -32.20
N THR A 3 15.91 -19.01 -31.37
CA THR A 3 17.25 -18.53 -31.07
C THR A 3 17.45 -17.01 -30.97
N ASP A 4 17.64 -16.53 -29.74
CA ASP A 4 18.81 -15.78 -29.30
C ASP A 4 19.24 -14.60 -30.21
N ASP A 5 18.35 -13.71 -30.53
CA ASP A 5 18.78 -12.32 -30.67
C ASP A 5 18.93 -11.74 -29.25
N GLU A 6 20.16 -11.80 -28.76
CA GLU A 6 20.53 -11.21 -27.48
C GLU A 6 20.10 -9.73 -27.48
N TYR A 7 19.24 -9.33 -26.55
CA TYR A 7 18.78 -7.94 -26.45
C TYR A 7 19.98 -7.01 -26.19
N VAL A 8 20.28 -6.16 -27.17
CA VAL A 8 21.30 -5.11 -27.03
C VAL A 8 20.61 -3.81 -26.62
N PRO A 9 20.88 -3.27 -25.42
CA PRO A 9 20.30 -2.01 -24.98
C PRO A 9 20.70 -0.86 -25.93
N PRO A 10 19.75 0.02 -26.30
CA PRO A 10 20.07 1.22 -27.08
C PRO A 10 20.92 2.20 -26.26
N LYS A 11 21.70 3.06 -26.92
CA LYS A 11 22.47 4.12 -26.22
C LYS A 11 21.57 5.05 -25.40
N VAL A 12 20.38 5.33 -25.89
CA VAL A 12 19.35 6.14 -25.23
C VAL A 12 18.04 5.39 -25.37
N TRP A 13 17.44 5.04 -24.24
CA TRP A 13 16.13 4.40 -24.24
C TRP A 13 15.04 5.45 -24.54
N THR A 14 14.11 5.10 -25.40
CA THR A 14 12.93 5.90 -25.72
C THR A 14 11.66 5.11 -25.51
N TRP A 15 10.61 5.76 -25.00
CA TRP A 15 9.32 5.14 -24.83
C TRP A 15 8.53 5.21 -26.14
N ASN A 16 8.51 4.14 -26.89
CA ASN A 16 7.81 4.04 -28.18
C ASN A 16 6.56 3.16 -28.14
N LYS A 17 6.38 2.38 -27.08
CA LYS A 17 5.22 1.50 -26.87
C LYS A 17 5.09 1.14 -25.38
N ALA A 18 3.87 0.74 -24.97
CA ALA A 18 3.68 0.16 -23.65
C ALA A 18 4.50 -1.13 -23.50
N SER A 19 5.09 -1.33 -22.33
CA SER A 19 5.91 -2.51 -22.02
C SER A 19 5.13 -3.83 -21.99
N GLY A 20 3.80 -3.78 -22.11
CA GLY A 20 2.93 -4.94 -22.05
C GLY A 20 2.57 -5.37 -20.62
N GLY A 21 1.70 -6.39 -20.53
CA GLY A 21 1.20 -6.90 -19.27
C GLY A 21 0.01 -6.12 -18.70
N ARG A 22 -0.57 -6.68 -17.64
CA ARG A 22 -1.84 -6.24 -17.05
C ARG A 22 -1.85 -4.78 -16.61
N PHE A 23 -0.71 -4.25 -16.20
CA PHE A 23 -0.57 -2.90 -15.63
C PHE A 23 0.35 -2.00 -16.47
N ALA A 24 0.48 -2.26 -17.77
CA ALA A 24 1.37 -1.50 -18.66
C ALA A 24 1.09 0.02 -18.65
N ASN A 25 -0.17 0.41 -18.47
CA ASN A 25 -0.61 1.80 -18.58
C ASN A 25 -0.71 2.56 -17.25
N ILE A 26 -0.34 1.94 -16.13
CA ILE A 26 -0.34 2.62 -14.82
C ILE A 26 0.90 3.48 -14.57
N ASN A 27 1.89 3.40 -15.45
CA ASN A 27 3.13 4.17 -15.42
C ASN A 27 3.42 4.76 -16.79
N ARG A 28 4.16 5.84 -16.80
CA ARG A 28 4.67 6.50 -18.00
C ARG A 28 5.98 7.21 -17.69
N PRO A 29 6.87 7.44 -18.67
CA PRO A 29 8.18 8.06 -18.44
C PRO A 29 8.14 9.58 -18.26
N ILE A 30 6.97 10.20 -18.37
CA ILE A 30 6.79 11.65 -18.29
C ILE A 30 5.84 11.96 -17.14
N ALA A 31 6.26 12.83 -16.22
CA ALA A 31 5.41 13.33 -15.13
C ALA A 31 4.39 14.37 -15.62
N GLY A 32 3.49 14.79 -14.72
CA GLY A 32 2.45 15.78 -14.99
C GLY A 32 1.11 15.18 -15.42
N PRO A 33 0.04 15.98 -15.53
CA PRO A 33 -1.29 15.50 -15.85
C PRO A 33 -1.42 15.10 -17.32
N THR A 34 -2.37 14.20 -17.61
CA THR A 34 -2.77 13.84 -18.98
C THR A 34 -4.12 14.43 -19.37
N HIS A 35 -4.91 14.83 -18.37
CA HIS A 35 -6.26 15.36 -18.56
C HIS A 35 -6.67 16.20 -17.36
N GLU A 36 -7.61 17.11 -17.60
CA GLU A 36 -8.21 17.90 -16.54
C GLU A 36 -9.24 17.06 -15.79
N LYS A 37 -9.07 16.99 -14.48
CA LYS A 37 -10.01 16.34 -13.57
C LYS A 37 -9.78 16.84 -12.17
N ASP A 38 -10.78 17.53 -11.61
CA ASP A 38 -10.77 17.93 -10.21
C ASP A 38 -10.92 16.72 -9.28
N LEU A 39 -10.37 16.84 -8.07
CA LEU A 39 -10.62 15.87 -7.02
C LEU A 39 -11.87 16.26 -6.23
N PRO A 40 -12.72 15.29 -5.88
CA PRO A 40 -13.83 15.53 -4.98
C PRO A 40 -13.32 15.88 -3.58
N VAL A 41 -14.08 16.71 -2.85
CA VAL A 41 -13.84 17.07 -1.46
C VAL A 41 -15.13 16.81 -0.68
N GLY A 42 -15.04 16.04 0.39
CA GLY A 42 -16.16 15.66 1.22
C GLY A 42 -16.29 16.54 2.47
N LYS A 43 -16.98 16.02 3.48
CA LYS A 43 -17.32 16.76 4.71
C LYS A 43 -16.23 16.76 5.77
N HIS A 44 -15.33 15.78 5.73
CA HIS A 44 -14.27 15.63 6.74
C HIS A 44 -13.01 16.42 6.38
N PRO A 45 -12.21 16.84 7.36
CA PRO A 45 -10.97 17.55 7.07
C PRO A 45 -9.92 16.66 6.40
N MET A 46 -9.91 15.36 6.68
CA MET A 46 -8.99 14.42 6.04
C MET A 46 -9.58 13.89 4.73
N GLN A 47 -8.95 14.21 3.60
CA GLN A 47 -9.36 13.75 2.28
C GLN A 47 -8.31 12.76 1.75
N LEU A 48 -8.66 11.48 1.73
CA LEU A 48 -7.79 10.41 1.24
C LEU A 48 -8.18 10.03 -0.19
N TYR A 49 -7.23 10.03 -1.09
CA TYR A 49 -7.37 9.59 -2.48
C TYR A 49 -6.57 8.32 -2.68
N SER A 50 -7.25 7.17 -2.79
CA SER A 50 -6.57 5.89 -2.65
C SER A 50 -7.23 4.75 -3.46
N LEU A 51 -6.64 3.58 -3.39
CA LEU A 51 -7.12 2.29 -3.87
C LEU A 51 -6.69 1.23 -2.86
N GLY A 52 -7.49 0.18 -2.64
CA GLY A 52 -7.25 -0.91 -1.69
C GLY A 52 -6.05 -1.81 -2.02
N THR A 53 -4.96 -1.22 -2.50
CA THR A 53 -3.66 -1.88 -2.67
C THR A 53 -2.93 -1.96 -1.31
N PRO A 54 -1.86 -2.74 -1.19
CA PRO A 54 -1.08 -2.75 0.05
C PRO A 54 -0.66 -1.36 0.53
N ASN A 55 -0.29 -0.44 -0.37
CA ASN A 55 0.07 0.93 0.02
C ASN A 55 -1.14 1.76 0.48
N GLY A 56 -2.30 1.60 -0.16
CA GLY A 56 -3.53 2.26 0.28
C GLY A 56 -3.98 1.77 1.66
N GLN A 57 -3.90 0.45 1.89
CA GLN A 57 -4.27 -0.17 3.17
C GLN A 57 -3.45 0.35 4.36
N LYS A 58 -2.19 0.76 4.18
CA LYS A 58 -1.40 1.39 5.25
C LYS A 58 -2.13 2.58 5.85
N VAL A 59 -2.65 3.45 4.99
CA VAL A 59 -3.28 4.71 5.42
C VAL A 59 -4.69 4.48 5.95
N THR A 60 -5.48 3.63 5.30
CA THR A 60 -6.83 3.33 5.78
C THR A 60 -6.81 2.59 7.12
N VAL A 61 -5.86 1.69 7.32
CA VAL A 61 -5.63 1.03 8.62
C VAL A 61 -5.24 2.05 9.69
N MET A 62 -4.29 2.94 9.40
CA MET A 62 -3.88 3.99 10.34
C MET A 62 -5.05 4.88 10.77
N LEU A 63 -5.87 5.33 9.83
CA LEU A 63 -7.02 6.17 10.13
C LEU A 63 -8.07 5.43 10.98
N GLU A 64 -8.37 4.17 10.65
CA GLU A 64 -9.29 3.35 11.45
C GLU A 64 -8.73 3.03 12.86
N GLU A 65 -7.42 2.85 13.01
CA GLU A 65 -6.77 2.66 14.32
C GLU A 65 -6.84 3.95 15.16
N LEU A 66 -6.61 5.12 14.56
CA LEU A 66 -6.77 6.41 15.23
C LEU A 66 -8.21 6.63 15.71
N LEU A 67 -9.19 6.31 14.88
CA LEU A 67 -10.61 6.38 15.25
C LEU A 67 -10.96 5.41 16.38
N ALA A 68 -10.38 4.20 16.37
CA ALA A 68 -10.55 3.22 17.44
C ALA A 68 -9.97 3.69 18.79
N LEU A 69 -8.89 4.51 18.76
CA LEU A 69 -8.35 5.18 19.93
C LEU A 69 -9.18 6.41 20.38
N GLY A 70 -10.21 6.80 19.63
CA GLY A 70 -11.08 7.93 19.95
C GLY A 70 -10.62 9.28 19.38
N HIS A 71 -9.65 9.31 18.50
CA HIS A 71 -9.21 10.52 17.79
C HIS A 71 -10.22 10.96 16.74
N ARG A 72 -11.29 11.64 17.14
CA ARG A 72 -12.36 12.11 16.22
C ARG A 72 -11.86 13.03 15.10
N GLY A 73 -10.75 13.74 15.30
CA GLY A 73 -10.09 14.54 14.27
C GLY A 73 -9.49 13.72 13.11
N ALA A 74 -9.41 12.39 13.25
CA ALA A 74 -8.98 11.48 12.21
C ALA A 74 -10.12 11.00 11.28
N GLU A 75 -11.35 11.50 11.46
CA GLU A 75 -12.44 11.23 10.51
C GLU A 75 -12.08 11.70 9.10
N TYR A 76 -12.43 10.89 8.11
CA TYR A 76 -11.94 11.05 6.76
C TYR A 76 -12.95 10.69 5.68
N ASP A 77 -12.79 11.30 4.53
CA ASP A 77 -13.39 10.88 3.28
C ASP A 77 -12.36 10.11 2.48
N ALA A 78 -12.67 8.89 2.05
CA ALA A 78 -11.82 8.06 1.21
C ALA A 78 -12.41 7.93 -0.19
N TRP A 79 -11.76 8.55 -1.15
CA TRP A 79 -12.14 8.59 -2.56
C TRP A 79 -11.40 7.52 -3.36
N LEU A 80 -12.13 6.76 -4.17
CA LEU A 80 -11.55 5.69 -4.98
C LEU A 80 -10.87 6.26 -6.22
N ILE A 81 -9.58 5.99 -6.37
CA ILE A 81 -8.78 6.31 -7.57
C ILE A 81 -8.54 5.05 -8.38
N ARG A 82 -9.18 4.95 -9.55
CA ARG A 82 -9.07 3.80 -10.45
C ARG A 82 -7.82 3.93 -11.33
N ILE A 83 -6.69 3.38 -10.84
CA ILE A 83 -5.39 3.49 -11.56
C ILE A 83 -5.40 2.81 -12.94
N ASN A 84 -6.22 1.78 -13.14
CA ASN A 84 -6.40 1.12 -14.42
C ASN A 84 -7.17 1.99 -15.45
N LYS A 85 -7.83 3.06 -15.00
CA LYS A 85 -8.48 4.07 -15.82
C LYS A 85 -7.64 5.34 -15.99
N GLY A 86 -6.45 5.38 -15.40
CA GLY A 86 -5.54 6.53 -15.48
C GLY A 86 -5.96 7.72 -14.59
N GLU A 87 -6.87 7.55 -13.62
CA GLU A 87 -7.37 8.64 -12.79
C GLU A 87 -6.26 9.32 -11.95
N GLN A 88 -5.16 8.60 -11.65
CA GLN A 88 -3.97 9.16 -10.99
C GLN A 88 -3.21 10.20 -11.84
N PHE A 89 -3.54 10.32 -13.11
CA PHE A 89 -2.97 11.31 -14.02
C PHE A 89 -3.89 12.51 -14.28
N GLY A 90 -5.02 12.62 -13.58
CA GLY A 90 -5.85 13.82 -13.61
C GLY A 90 -5.16 15.00 -12.92
N SER A 91 -5.40 16.23 -13.41
CA SER A 91 -4.72 17.46 -12.93
C SER A 91 -4.86 17.67 -11.42
N GLY A 92 -6.03 17.42 -10.84
CA GLY A 92 -6.27 17.54 -9.41
C GLY A 92 -5.47 16.53 -8.59
N PHE A 93 -5.36 15.27 -9.05
CA PHE A 93 -4.55 14.29 -8.34
C PHE A 93 -3.04 14.60 -8.44
N VAL A 94 -2.57 15.00 -9.61
CA VAL A 94 -1.16 15.40 -9.82
C VAL A 94 -0.80 16.64 -8.99
N ALA A 95 -1.74 17.56 -8.77
CA ALA A 95 -1.53 18.71 -7.89
C ALA A 95 -1.31 18.30 -6.42
N VAL A 96 -1.91 17.19 -5.97
CA VAL A 96 -1.69 16.63 -4.63
C VAL A 96 -0.43 15.79 -4.61
N ASN A 97 -0.25 14.90 -5.59
CA ASN A 97 0.89 14.00 -5.68
C ASN A 97 1.55 14.06 -7.08
N PRO A 98 2.66 14.78 -7.24
CA PRO A 98 3.36 14.91 -8.53
C PRO A 98 3.93 13.58 -9.03
N ASN A 99 4.07 12.55 -8.16
CA ASN A 99 4.49 11.21 -8.53
C ASN A 99 3.37 10.36 -9.17
N SER A 100 2.11 10.86 -9.16
CA SER A 100 0.94 10.16 -9.72
C SER A 100 0.77 8.74 -9.20
N LYS A 101 0.97 8.53 -7.89
CA LYS A 101 0.81 7.25 -7.18
C LYS A 101 -0.15 7.40 -6.01
N ILE A 102 -1.02 6.41 -5.83
CA ILE A 102 -1.84 6.28 -4.63
C ILE A 102 -1.01 5.63 -3.50
N PRO A 103 -1.33 5.94 -2.23
CA PRO A 103 -2.29 6.93 -1.71
C PRO A 103 -1.75 8.36 -1.71
N ALA A 104 -2.67 9.33 -1.64
CA ALA A 104 -2.38 10.72 -1.38
C ALA A 104 -3.41 11.28 -0.38
N LEU A 105 -2.98 12.15 0.52
CA LEU A 105 -3.82 12.75 1.58
C LEU A 105 -3.78 14.27 1.47
N VAL A 106 -4.94 14.91 1.69
CA VAL A 106 -5.03 16.35 1.94
C VAL A 106 -5.71 16.57 3.29
N ASP A 107 -5.04 17.28 4.17
CA ASP A 107 -5.58 17.66 5.48
C ASP A 107 -6.03 19.12 5.45
N HIS A 108 -7.32 19.34 5.61
CA HIS A 108 -7.99 20.65 5.67
C HIS A 108 -8.25 21.13 7.10
N SER A 109 -7.74 20.48 8.14
CA SER A 109 -8.01 20.84 9.54
C SER A 109 -7.34 22.15 9.99
N GLY A 110 -6.33 22.60 9.26
CA GLY A 110 -5.58 23.83 9.54
C GLY A 110 -6.04 25.01 8.69
N PRO A 111 -5.44 26.19 8.89
CA PRO A 111 -5.77 27.41 8.15
C PRO A 111 -5.41 27.32 6.65
N LYS A 112 -4.53 26.41 6.28
CA LYS A 112 -4.18 26.06 4.89
C LYS A 112 -4.15 24.55 4.75
N PRO A 113 -4.64 23.99 3.63
CA PRO A 113 -4.56 22.57 3.38
C PRO A 113 -3.11 22.09 3.32
N ILE A 114 -2.85 20.95 3.97
CA ILE A 114 -1.57 20.25 3.91
C ILE A 114 -1.75 19.03 3.04
N ARG A 115 -1.00 18.94 1.96
CA ARG A 115 -0.96 17.77 1.09
C ARG A 115 0.21 16.88 1.46
N VAL A 116 -0.05 15.59 1.59
CA VAL A 116 0.96 14.58 1.94
C VAL A 116 0.86 13.42 0.95
N PHE A 117 1.98 13.08 0.34
CA PHE A 117 2.09 11.90 -0.51
C PHE A 117 3.27 11.03 -0.05
N GLU A 118 3.39 9.81 -0.59
CA GLU A 118 4.14 8.67 -0.09
C GLU A 118 3.49 8.05 1.17
N SER A 119 3.16 6.76 1.08
CA SER A 119 2.42 6.08 2.17
C SER A 119 3.13 6.11 3.51
N GLY A 120 4.48 6.05 3.52
CA GLY A 120 5.28 6.18 4.74
C GLY A 120 5.24 7.59 5.33
N ALA A 121 5.29 8.63 4.49
CA ALA A 121 5.17 10.01 4.93
C ALA A 121 3.77 10.30 5.48
N ILE A 122 2.72 9.74 4.89
CA ILE A 122 1.35 9.86 5.40
C ILE A 122 1.23 9.19 6.78
N LEU A 123 1.78 7.98 6.97
CA LEU A 123 1.80 7.31 8.27
C LEU A 123 2.50 8.16 9.32
N MET A 124 3.69 8.67 9.01
CA MET A 124 4.47 9.51 9.93
C MET A 124 3.73 10.81 10.27
N TYR A 125 3.17 11.50 9.26
CA TYR A 125 2.38 12.71 9.44
C TYR A 125 1.19 12.49 10.38
N LEU A 126 0.42 11.42 10.18
CA LEU A 126 -0.75 11.10 11.02
C LEU A 126 -0.31 10.70 12.44
N ALA A 127 0.77 9.93 12.58
CA ALA A 127 1.30 9.52 13.88
C ALA A 127 1.74 10.72 14.73
N GLU A 128 2.45 11.67 14.12
CA GLU A 128 2.90 12.90 14.79
C GLU A 128 1.74 13.86 15.08
N LYS A 129 0.78 13.98 14.16
CA LYS A 129 -0.40 14.83 14.33
C LYS A 129 -1.28 14.40 15.51
N PHE A 130 -1.42 13.10 15.72
CA PHE A 130 -2.31 12.53 16.74
C PHE A 130 -1.55 11.96 17.95
N ASP A 131 -0.23 12.09 17.98
CA ASP A 131 0.65 11.53 19.02
C ASP A 131 0.35 10.06 19.34
N ALA A 132 0.28 9.24 18.26
CA ALA A 132 -0.14 7.85 18.36
C ALA A 132 0.64 6.95 17.39
N PHE A 133 0.89 5.70 17.80
CA PHE A 133 1.57 4.66 17.01
C PHE A 133 3.01 4.98 16.59
N ILE A 134 3.64 5.94 17.23
CA ILE A 134 5.05 6.28 17.09
C ILE A 134 5.66 6.48 18.47
N PRO A 135 6.72 5.75 18.83
CA PRO A 135 7.36 5.93 20.13
C PRO A 135 7.96 7.32 20.30
N THR A 136 7.90 7.84 21.53
CA THR A 136 8.54 9.10 21.91
C THR A 136 9.95 8.90 22.47
N GLU A 137 10.21 7.70 23.05
CA GLU A 137 11.52 7.34 23.54
C GLU A 137 12.51 7.21 22.36
N PRO A 138 13.71 7.83 22.41
CA PRO A 138 14.60 7.94 21.25
C PRO A 138 15.02 6.62 20.61
N GLU A 139 15.33 5.59 21.39
CA GLU A 139 15.77 4.29 20.88
C GLU A 139 14.61 3.56 20.17
N ALA A 140 13.46 3.47 20.81
CA ALA A 140 12.26 2.86 20.23
C ALA A 140 11.77 3.63 18.97
N ARG A 141 11.86 4.96 19.01
CA ARG A 141 11.55 5.80 17.83
C ARG A 141 12.49 5.53 16.67
N ALA A 142 13.80 5.42 16.94
CA ALA A 142 14.79 5.10 15.93
C ALA A 142 14.53 3.71 15.32
N ALA A 143 14.21 2.71 16.14
CA ALA A 143 13.82 1.38 15.67
C ALA A 143 12.56 1.44 14.76
N CYS A 144 11.51 2.13 15.21
CA CYS A 144 10.26 2.31 14.46
C CYS A 144 10.52 2.95 13.08
N LEU A 145 11.27 4.05 13.05
CA LEU A 145 11.60 4.73 11.79
C LEU A 145 12.51 3.88 10.90
N SER A 146 13.45 3.12 11.46
CA SER A 146 14.30 2.22 10.68
C SER A 146 13.47 1.19 9.93
N TRP A 147 12.50 0.55 10.58
CA TRP A 147 11.59 -0.41 9.94
C TRP A 147 10.62 0.25 8.96
N LEU A 148 10.14 1.45 9.25
CA LEU A 148 9.32 2.22 8.31
C LEU A 148 10.10 2.48 7.02
N PHE A 149 11.32 3.00 7.10
CA PHE A 149 12.15 3.29 5.93
C PHE A 149 12.68 2.03 5.24
N TRP A 150 12.95 0.97 6.01
CA TRP A 150 13.27 -0.34 5.43
C TRP A 150 12.15 -0.80 4.48
N GLN A 151 10.89 -0.66 4.91
CA GLN A 151 9.75 -1.03 4.07
C GLN A 151 9.66 -0.17 2.81
N MET A 152 9.87 1.15 2.92
CA MET A 152 9.84 2.05 1.75
C MET A 152 10.91 1.69 0.72
N GLY A 153 12.09 1.30 1.16
CA GLY A 153 13.18 0.89 0.29
C GLY A 153 13.06 -0.55 -0.24
N SER A 154 12.40 -1.43 0.49
CA SER A 154 12.35 -2.88 0.20
C SER A 154 11.11 -3.32 -0.59
N ALA A 155 9.95 -2.70 -0.36
CA ALA A 155 8.71 -3.06 -1.05
C ALA A 155 8.76 -2.96 -2.58
N PRO A 156 9.53 -2.06 -3.20
CA PRO A 156 9.70 -2.04 -4.65
C PRO A 156 10.27 -3.35 -5.23
N TYR A 157 11.13 -4.05 -4.50
CA TYR A 157 11.64 -5.38 -4.92
C TYR A 157 10.54 -6.43 -4.91
N LEU A 158 9.66 -6.41 -3.91
CA LEU A 158 8.50 -7.29 -3.83
C LEU A 158 7.43 -6.93 -4.88
N GLY A 159 6.99 -5.68 -4.93
CA GLY A 159 5.90 -5.23 -5.79
C GLY A 159 6.32 -5.03 -7.25
N GLY A 160 7.30 -4.15 -7.46
CA GLY A 160 7.77 -3.75 -8.79
C GLY A 160 8.72 -4.75 -9.44
N GLY A 161 9.48 -5.48 -8.64
CA GLY A 161 10.40 -6.54 -9.09
C GLY A 161 9.71 -7.90 -9.18
N PHE A 162 9.65 -8.62 -8.08
CA PHE A 162 9.11 -9.98 -8.02
C PHE A 162 7.69 -10.08 -8.58
N GLY A 163 6.77 -9.27 -8.05
CA GLY A 163 5.36 -9.32 -8.45
C GLY A 163 5.17 -9.01 -9.94
N HIS A 164 5.95 -8.06 -10.48
CA HIS A 164 5.89 -7.77 -11.90
C HIS A 164 6.34 -8.98 -12.75
N PHE A 165 7.54 -9.51 -12.54
CA PHE A 165 8.08 -10.57 -13.38
C PHE A 165 7.43 -11.93 -13.12
N TYR A 166 7.07 -12.24 -11.87
CA TYR A 166 6.42 -13.50 -11.54
C TYR A 166 4.95 -13.55 -11.97
N ALA A 167 4.18 -12.47 -11.73
CA ALA A 167 2.73 -12.51 -11.93
C ALA A 167 2.23 -11.72 -13.15
N TYR A 168 2.82 -10.56 -13.46
CA TYR A 168 2.21 -9.60 -14.38
C TYR A 168 2.88 -9.47 -15.73
N ALA A 169 4.18 -9.77 -15.84
CA ALA A 169 4.90 -9.70 -17.11
C ALA A 169 4.28 -10.66 -18.14
N PRO A 170 4.15 -10.25 -19.40
CA PRO A 170 3.55 -11.08 -20.46
C PRO A 170 4.46 -12.27 -20.82
N VAL A 171 5.74 -12.20 -20.47
CA VAL A 171 6.73 -13.27 -20.66
C VAL A 171 7.39 -13.62 -19.34
N LYS A 172 7.73 -14.88 -19.14
CA LYS A 172 8.48 -15.33 -17.97
C LYS A 172 9.97 -15.28 -18.29
N ILE A 173 10.72 -14.53 -17.50
CA ILE A 173 12.16 -14.38 -17.61
C ILE A 173 12.77 -14.97 -16.34
N GLU A 174 13.31 -16.19 -16.44
CA GLU A 174 13.86 -16.97 -15.32
C GLU A 174 14.82 -16.12 -14.48
N TYR A 175 15.84 -15.54 -15.11
CA TYR A 175 16.81 -14.70 -14.43
C TYR A 175 16.18 -13.56 -13.60
N ALA A 176 15.18 -12.87 -14.14
CA ALA A 176 14.52 -11.79 -13.43
C ALA A 176 13.66 -12.31 -12.26
N ILE A 177 12.95 -13.43 -12.45
CA ILE A 177 12.13 -14.06 -11.40
C ILE A 177 13.03 -14.53 -10.26
N ASP A 178 14.11 -15.24 -10.56
CA ASP A 178 15.03 -15.77 -9.55
C ASP A 178 15.75 -14.66 -8.79
N ARG A 179 16.23 -13.63 -9.50
CA ARG A 179 16.89 -12.48 -8.87
C ARG A 179 15.99 -11.79 -7.85
N PHE A 180 14.72 -11.60 -8.17
CA PHE A 180 13.78 -10.95 -7.26
C PHE A 180 13.18 -11.92 -6.22
N ALA A 181 13.02 -13.19 -6.54
CA ALA A 181 12.62 -14.21 -5.57
C ALA A 181 13.65 -14.35 -4.44
N MET A 182 14.95 -14.39 -4.79
CA MET A 182 16.04 -14.41 -3.82
C MET A 182 15.96 -13.19 -2.88
N GLU A 183 15.73 -11.98 -3.40
CA GLU A 183 15.65 -10.79 -2.59
C GLU A 183 14.41 -10.79 -1.67
N VAL A 184 13.24 -11.22 -2.17
CA VAL A 184 12.02 -11.33 -1.38
C VAL A 184 12.18 -12.36 -0.24
N LYS A 185 12.80 -13.50 -0.51
CA LYS A 185 13.08 -14.51 0.52
C LYS A 185 14.06 -13.97 1.57
N ARG A 186 15.09 -13.22 1.16
CA ARG A 186 15.99 -12.55 2.10
C ARG A 186 15.24 -11.55 3.00
N GLN A 187 14.31 -10.79 2.45
CA GLN A 187 13.48 -9.86 3.22
C GLN A 187 12.57 -10.58 4.21
N LEU A 188 11.96 -11.69 3.81
CA LEU A 188 11.16 -12.54 4.70
C LEU A 188 12.02 -13.13 5.83
N ASP A 189 13.23 -13.59 5.55
CA ASP A 189 14.16 -14.13 6.55
C ASP A 189 14.59 -13.04 7.56
N VAL A 190 14.85 -11.82 7.10
CA VAL A 190 15.15 -10.67 7.99
C VAL A 190 13.98 -10.40 8.94
N LEU A 191 12.75 -10.38 8.43
CA LEU A 191 11.55 -10.18 9.26
C LEU A 191 11.35 -11.34 10.24
N ASP A 192 11.49 -12.57 9.79
CA ASP A 192 11.23 -13.75 10.61
C ASP A 192 12.20 -13.85 11.78
N ARG A 193 13.50 -13.62 11.53
CA ARG A 193 14.53 -13.58 12.57
C ARG A 193 14.29 -12.46 13.57
N HIS A 194 13.94 -11.27 13.11
CA HIS A 194 13.64 -10.15 13.99
C HIS A 194 12.40 -10.44 14.87
N LEU A 195 11.35 -10.94 14.27
CA LEU A 195 10.09 -11.26 14.95
C LEU A 195 10.18 -12.51 15.85
N ALA A 196 11.29 -13.28 15.81
CA ALA A 196 11.55 -14.35 16.77
C ALA A 196 11.73 -13.81 18.20
N ASP A 197 12.35 -12.63 18.34
CA ASP A 197 12.70 -12.01 19.60
C ASP A 197 11.86 -10.75 19.91
N SER A 198 10.95 -10.36 19.00
CA SER A 198 10.13 -9.16 19.13
C SER A 198 8.66 -9.44 18.82
N GLU A 199 7.77 -8.85 19.59
CA GLU A 199 6.32 -8.99 19.36
C GLU A 199 5.88 -8.25 18.11
N TYR A 200 6.32 -6.99 17.96
CA TYR A 200 6.13 -6.12 16.81
C TYR A 200 7.47 -5.60 16.29
N LEU A 201 7.47 -4.88 15.17
CA LEU A 201 8.71 -4.45 14.52
C LEU A 201 9.53 -3.44 15.35
N ALA A 202 8.89 -2.61 16.15
CA ALA A 202 9.56 -1.64 17.01
C ALA A 202 9.63 -2.07 18.50
N GLY A 203 9.41 -3.35 18.79
CA GLY A 203 9.43 -3.89 20.16
C GLY A 203 8.09 -4.50 20.57
N THR A 204 7.58 -4.10 21.74
CA THR A 204 6.34 -4.65 22.31
C THR A 204 5.07 -3.94 21.86
N GLU A 205 5.20 -2.78 21.21
CA GLU A 205 4.08 -1.95 20.82
C GLU A 205 3.83 -1.97 19.31
N TYR A 206 2.55 -2.04 18.94
CA TYR A 206 2.11 -1.90 17.54
C TYR A 206 2.30 -0.46 17.07
N THR A 207 3.04 -0.26 15.98
CA THR A 207 3.45 1.06 15.49
C THR A 207 3.21 1.24 13.99
N ILE A 208 3.50 2.45 13.48
CA ILE A 208 3.49 2.73 12.03
C ILE A 208 4.48 1.86 11.26
N ALA A 209 5.50 1.29 11.89
CA ALA A 209 6.38 0.31 11.26
C ALA A 209 5.61 -0.94 10.84
N ASP A 210 4.80 -1.49 11.75
CA ASP A 210 3.96 -2.64 11.48
C ASP A 210 2.89 -2.31 10.44
N MET A 211 2.24 -1.15 10.54
CA MET A 211 1.25 -0.68 9.57
C MET A 211 1.83 -0.53 8.17
N ALA A 212 3.12 -0.17 8.06
CA ALA A 212 3.80 -0.05 6.78
C ALA A 212 4.15 -1.41 6.17
N VAL A 213 4.66 -2.34 6.98
CA VAL A 213 5.19 -3.64 6.54
C VAL A 213 4.07 -4.65 6.30
N TRP A 214 3.10 -4.72 7.18
CA TRP A 214 2.07 -5.75 7.21
C TRP A 214 1.23 -5.88 5.92
N PRO A 215 0.76 -4.80 5.26
CA PRO A 215 -0.07 -4.95 4.06
C PRO A 215 0.66 -5.63 2.88
N TRP A 216 1.98 -5.56 2.85
CA TRP A 216 2.81 -6.23 1.84
C TRP A 216 3.24 -7.63 2.29
N TYR A 217 3.99 -7.72 3.38
CA TYR A 217 4.64 -8.98 3.80
C TYR A 217 3.67 -9.91 4.51
N GLY A 218 2.71 -9.37 5.25
CA GLY A 218 1.62 -10.16 5.82
C GLY A 218 0.70 -10.75 4.74
N ALA A 219 0.33 -9.95 3.73
CA ALA A 219 -0.44 -10.45 2.60
C ALA A 219 0.32 -11.52 1.79
N LEU A 220 1.64 -11.35 1.61
CA LEU A 220 2.50 -12.35 0.97
C LEU A 220 2.57 -13.64 1.79
N ALA A 221 2.76 -13.53 3.11
CA ALA A 221 2.83 -14.65 4.03
C ALA A 221 1.55 -15.50 4.04
N LYS A 222 0.41 -14.89 3.73
CA LYS A 222 -0.90 -15.58 3.59
C LYS A 222 -1.24 -15.97 2.15
N GLY A 223 -0.31 -15.82 1.20
CA GLY A 223 -0.53 -16.16 -0.20
C GLY A 223 -1.56 -15.27 -0.91
N LEU A 224 -1.90 -14.10 -0.35
CA LEU A 224 -2.94 -13.21 -0.88
C LEU A 224 -2.46 -12.29 -2.01
N VAL A 225 -1.15 -12.22 -2.24
CA VAL A 225 -0.56 -11.49 -3.35
C VAL A 225 0.22 -12.43 -4.26
N TYR A 226 0.05 -12.27 -5.56
CA TYR A 226 0.75 -12.98 -6.65
C TYR A 226 0.56 -14.50 -6.69
N GLU A 227 -0.25 -15.10 -5.80
CA GLU A 227 -0.37 -16.56 -5.63
C GLU A 227 0.99 -17.26 -5.39
N ALA A 228 1.95 -16.52 -4.83
CA ALA A 228 3.34 -16.94 -4.72
C ALA A 228 3.68 -17.66 -3.41
N GLY A 229 2.71 -17.91 -2.53
CA GLY A 229 2.95 -18.47 -1.20
C GLY A 229 3.71 -19.81 -1.24
N LYS A 230 3.29 -20.74 -2.12
CA LYS A 230 3.98 -22.03 -2.29
C LYS A 230 5.35 -21.86 -2.93
N PHE A 231 5.48 -21.03 -3.96
CA PHE A 231 6.73 -20.78 -4.66
C PHE A 231 7.82 -20.22 -3.74
N LEU A 232 7.46 -19.31 -2.87
CA LEU A 232 8.37 -18.67 -1.91
C LEU A 232 8.55 -19.47 -0.61
N GLY A 233 7.75 -20.51 -0.36
CA GLY A 233 7.79 -21.30 0.88
C GLY A 233 7.43 -20.47 2.11
N VAL A 234 6.40 -19.61 2.00
CA VAL A 234 6.08 -18.61 3.04
C VAL A 234 5.68 -19.22 4.38
N GLN A 235 5.27 -20.49 4.41
CA GLN A 235 4.90 -21.22 5.62
C GLN A 235 6.07 -21.49 6.56
N ASP A 236 7.31 -21.40 6.07
CA ASP A 236 8.52 -21.65 6.85
C ASP A 236 8.87 -20.47 7.77
N TYR A 237 8.38 -19.27 7.46
CA TYR A 237 8.60 -18.04 8.23
C TYR A 237 7.57 -17.95 9.39
N LYS A 238 7.79 -18.70 10.47
CA LYS A 238 6.81 -18.91 11.55
C LYS A 238 6.49 -17.65 12.34
N HIS A 239 7.50 -16.81 12.57
CA HIS A 239 7.33 -15.56 13.32
C HIS A 239 6.62 -14.49 12.49
N VAL A 240 6.87 -14.44 11.17
CA VAL A 240 6.08 -13.62 10.24
C VAL A 240 4.62 -14.08 10.21
N GLN A 241 4.36 -15.40 10.20
CA GLN A 241 2.99 -15.94 10.25
C GLN A 241 2.27 -15.50 11.54
N ARG A 242 2.90 -15.69 12.73
CA ARG A 242 2.36 -15.27 14.02
C ARG A 242 2.00 -13.77 14.01
N TRP A 243 2.96 -12.93 13.67
CA TRP A 243 2.79 -11.48 13.61
C TRP A 243 1.69 -11.06 12.64
N THR A 244 1.61 -11.73 11.49
CA THR A 244 0.57 -11.47 10.49
C THR A 244 -0.82 -11.77 11.03
N ASP A 245 -1.00 -12.90 11.71
CA ASP A 245 -2.29 -13.30 12.30
C ASP A 245 -2.69 -12.36 13.43
N GLN A 246 -1.76 -11.99 14.31
CA GLN A 246 -1.99 -11.08 15.41
C GLN A 246 -2.52 -9.71 14.93
N ILE A 247 -1.92 -9.15 13.89
CA ILE A 247 -2.36 -7.88 13.31
C ILE A 247 -3.70 -8.02 12.57
N ALA A 248 -3.90 -9.13 11.85
CA ALA A 248 -5.14 -9.38 11.12
C ALA A 248 -6.39 -9.41 12.01
N GLU A 249 -6.25 -9.77 13.30
CA GLU A 249 -7.36 -9.83 14.24
C GLU A 249 -7.81 -8.45 14.76
N ARG A 250 -7.02 -7.41 14.61
CA ARG A 250 -7.37 -6.06 15.05
C ARG A 250 -8.62 -5.54 14.32
N PRO A 251 -9.67 -5.08 15.03
CA PRO A 251 -10.90 -4.62 14.40
C PRO A 251 -10.68 -3.45 13.41
N ALA A 252 -9.79 -2.53 13.73
CA ALA A 252 -9.46 -1.41 12.87
C ALA A 252 -8.74 -1.86 11.58
N VAL A 253 -7.87 -2.88 11.66
CA VAL A 253 -7.24 -3.49 10.48
C VAL A 253 -8.28 -4.14 9.58
N LYS A 254 -9.25 -4.87 10.17
CA LYS A 254 -10.36 -5.48 9.41
C LYS A 254 -11.15 -4.42 8.65
N ARG A 255 -11.52 -3.30 9.29
CA ARG A 255 -12.22 -2.19 8.63
C ARG A 255 -11.35 -1.49 7.59
N GLY A 256 -10.14 -1.10 7.94
CA GLY A 256 -9.23 -0.39 7.03
C GLY A 256 -8.95 -1.14 5.73
N ARG A 257 -8.94 -2.48 5.78
CA ARG A 257 -8.78 -3.33 4.58
C ARG A 257 -9.98 -3.35 3.64
N MET A 258 -11.16 -2.93 4.10
CA MET A 258 -12.36 -2.86 3.27
C MET A 258 -12.39 -1.58 2.43
N VAL A 259 -11.80 -0.49 2.93
CA VAL A 259 -11.86 0.84 2.31
C VAL A 259 -11.09 0.86 0.99
N ASN A 260 -11.71 1.44 -0.03
CA ASN A 260 -11.25 1.53 -1.43
C ASN A 260 -10.90 0.17 -2.07
N ARG A 261 -11.40 -0.92 -1.51
CA ARG A 261 -11.22 -2.25 -2.04
C ARG A 261 -12.23 -2.53 -3.15
N THR A 262 -11.75 -3.04 -4.30
CA THR A 262 -12.53 -3.29 -5.52
C THR A 262 -12.47 -4.74 -5.99
N SER A 263 -12.02 -5.66 -5.13
CA SER A 263 -11.89 -7.08 -5.48
C SER A 263 -12.11 -7.97 -4.26
N GLY A 264 -12.42 -9.25 -4.50
CA GLY A 264 -12.74 -10.22 -3.47
C GLY A 264 -14.24 -10.28 -3.19
N ALA A 265 -14.64 -10.80 -2.02
CA ALA A 265 -16.04 -10.93 -1.64
C ALA A 265 -16.72 -9.55 -1.55
N PRO A 266 -17.93 -9.34 -2.12
CA PRO A 266 -18.62 -8.05 -2.10
C PRO A 266 -18.79 -7.46 -0.69
N ALA A 267 -19.08 -8.26 0.32
CA ALA A 267 -19.21 -7.84 1.72
C ALA A 267 -17.89 -7.28 2.32
N SER A 268 -16.75 -7.50 1.67
CA SER A 268 -15.45 -6.98 2.07
C SER A 268 -14.98 -5.79 1.23
N GLN A 269 -15.85 -5.24 0.37
CA GLN A 269 -15.53 -4.12 -0.51
C GLN A 269 -16.34 -2.89 -0.11
N LEU A 270 -15.66 -1.85 0.37
CA LEU A 270 -16.20 -0.52 0.57
C LEU A 270 -15.47 0.42 -0.39
N HIS A 271 -16.09 0.73 -1.53
CA HIS A 271 -15.42 1.48 -2.59
C HIS A 271 -15.03 2.90 -2.13
N GLU A 272 -15.91 3.56 -1.39
CA GLU A 272 -15.65 4.87 -0.79
C GLU A 272 -16.17 4.89 0.64
N ARG A 273 -15.49 5.59 1.54
CA ARG A 273 -15.88 5.76 2.93
C ARG A 273 -16.03 7.25 3.24
N HIS A 274 -17.20 7.65 3.70
CA HIS A 274 -17.50 9.02 4.10
C HIS A 274 -18.13 9.12 5.49
N ASP A 275 -18.40 7.96 6.10
CA ASP A 275 -18.97 7.85 7.43
C ASP A 275 -18.70 6.47 8.03
N ALA A 276 -18.70 6.37 9.36
CA ALA A 276 -18.54 5.08 10.05
C ALA A 276 -19.66 4.09 9.70
N SER A 277 -20.88 4.57 9.43
CA SER A 277 -22.03 3.73 9.03
C SER A 277 -21.90 3.12 7.63
N ASP A 278 -20.95 3.58 6.81
CA ASP A 278 -20.75 3.06 5.46
C ASP A 278 -20.31 1.60 5.47
N PHE A 279 -19.61 1.14 6.52
CA PHE A 279 -19.28 -0.28 6.71
C PHE A 279 -20.51 -1.17 6.83
N ASP A 280 -21.62 -0.62 7.34
CA ASP A 280 -22.87 -1.35 7.53
C ASP A 280 -23.85 -1.16 6.38
N THR A 281 -23.71 -0.12 5.56
CA THR A 281 -24.74 0.29 4.60
C THR A 281 -24.27 0.36 3.15
N LYS A 282 -22.95 0.47 2.89
CA LYS A 282 -22.42 0.75 1.54
C LYS A 282 -21.37 -0.26 1.05
N THR A 283 -21.24 -1.40 1.72
CA THR A 283 -20.48 -2.52 1.15
C THR A 283 -21.16 -3.05 -0.11
N GLN A 284 -20.40 -3.59 -1.05
CA GLN A 284 -20.90 -3.92 -2.39
C GLN A 284 -22.00 -4.99 -2.41
N ASP A 285 -22.12 -5.81 -1.39
CA ASP A 285 -23.23 -6.76 -1.20
C ASP A 285 -24.57 -6.08 -0.83
N LYS A 286 -24.54 -4.83 -0.37
CA LYS A 286 -25.72 -4.04 0.05
C LYS A 286 -26.17 -3.03 -0.97
N LEU A 287 -25.35 -2.81 -2.01
CA LEU A 287 -25.72 -1.92 -3.10
C LEU A 287 -26.44 -2.73 -4.20
N PRO A 288 -27.39 -2.09 -4.94
CA PRO A 288 -28.00 -2.73 -6.09
C PRO A 288 -26.92 -3.11 -7.11
N PRO A 289 -27.06 -4.21 -7.82
CA PRO A 289 -26.15 -4.58 -8.89
C PRO A 289 -26.13 -3.47 -9.94
N GLY A 290 -24.92 -2.95 -10.21
CA GLY A 290 -24.67 -1.89 -11.19
C GLY A 290 -24.74 -2.37 -12.65
#